data_60655e58e9d4033941b2dad7cfb53814
#
_entry.id   60655e58e9d4033941b2dad7cfb53814
#
_cell.length_a   1.000
_cell.length_b   1.000
_cell.length_c   1.000
_cell.angle_alpha   90.00
_cell.angle_beta   90.00
_cell.angle_gamma   90.00
#
_symmetry.space_group_name_H-M   'P 1'
#
loop_
_entity.id
_entity.type
_entity.pdbx_description
1 polymer ?
#
loop_
_entity_poly.entity_id
_entity_poly.type
_entity_poly.pdbx_seq_one_letter_code
_entity_poly.pdbx_strand_id
1 'polypeptide(L)'
;TSRGPNASSAKVKRIFTSSSTPEYANGLPVTSKARTVVDCGLSVDFRFALPIIDSALRNGVAITDILNVCSTMRRDCTPIFRLLHYANPASENGGESLGRGTIIAGGLLAPELQQNITDPQTGALYRVDFLWRLPENRLIVGEFDGYEKYVNPDMNDRKGVRGAVQA
;
A
#
# COMPACT_ATOMS: atom_id res chain seq x y z
N THR A 1 -3.53 2.64 -39.02
CA THR A 1 -4.57 2.13 -38.13
C THR A 1 -4.06 0.88 -37.44
N SER A 2 -3.39 1.03 -36.28
CA SER A 2 -3.00 -0.11 -35.47
C SER A 2 -4.26 -0.69 -34.82
N ARG A 3 -4.64 -1.90 -35.19
CA ARG A 3 -5.67 -2.65 -34.50
C ARG A 3 -5.20 -2.89 -33.07
N GLY A 4 -5.98 -2.43 -32.09
CA GLY A 4 -5.77 -2.78 -30.69
C GLY A 4 -5.73 -4.31 -30.52
N PRO A 5 -4.96 -4.82 -29.58
CA PRO A 5 -4.81 -6.25 -29.38
C PRO A 5 -6.15 -6.86 -28.93
N ASN A 6 -6.69 -7.75 -29.76
CA ASN A 6 -7.86 -8.56 -29.40
C ASN A 6 -7.47 -9.61 -28.35
N ALA A 7 -8.29 -9.74 -27.33
CA ALA A 7 -8.33 -10.75 -26.29
C ALA A 7 -7.26 -10.66 -25.17
N SER A 8 -7.75 -10.36 -23.95
CA SER A 8 -7.05 -10.71 -22.72
C SER A 8 -7.12 -12.23 -22.51
N SER A 9 -5.99 -12.87 -22.23
CA SER A 9 -6.01 -14.24 -21.67
C SER A 9 -6.33 -14.15 -20.19
N ALA A 10 -6.80 -15.25 -19.56
CA ALA A 10 -7.08 -15.28 -18.11
C ALA A 10 -5.90 -14.84 -17.22
N LYS A 11 -4.67 -14.85 -17.75
CA LYS A 11 -3.43 -14.50 -17.04
C LYS A 11 -2.85 -13.13 -17.42
N VAL A 12 -3.38 -12.46 -18.46
CA VAL A 12 -2.82 -11.20 -18.98
C VAL A 12 -3.94 -10.19 -19.21
N LYS A 13 -3.96 -9.11 -18.45
CA LYS A 13 -4.82 -7.95 -18.67
C LYS A 13 -4.07 -6.97 -19.59
N ARG A 14 -4.62 -6.68 -20.75
CA ARG A 14 -4.06 -5.69 -21.68
C ARG A 14 -4.68 -4.33 -21.43
N ILE A 15 -3.85 -3.32 -21.22
CA ILE A 15 -4.26 -1.93 -21.04
C ILE A 15 -3.72 -1.15 -22.25
N PHE A 16 -4.64 -0.53 -22.96
CA PHE A 16 -4.25 0.34 -24.09
C PHE A 16 -3.82 1.71 -23.55
N THR A 17 -2.65 2.18 -24.01
CA THR A 17 -2.18 3.53 -23.70
C THR A 17 -1.93 4.30 -25.02
N SER A 18 -2.55 5.47 -25.15
CA SER A 18 -2.50 6.28 -26.38
C SER A 18 -1.40 7.34 -26.41
N SER A 19 -0.71 7.61 -25.29
CA SER A 19 0.09 8.82 -25.15
C SER A 19 1.29 8.76 -24.21
N SER A 20 1.88 7.59 -23.97
CA SER A 20 3.09 7.53 -23.15
C SER A 20 4.32 7.27 -24.04
N THR A 21 5.32 8.15 -23.94
CA THR A 21 6.66 7.83 -24.42
C THR A 21 7.19 6.67 -23.54
N PRO A 22 7.57 5.54 -24.14
CA PRO A 22 8.07 4.42 -23.34
C PRO A 22 9.44 4.76 -22.73
N GLU A 23 9.65 4.31 -21.51
CA GLU A 23 10.98 4.14 -20.93
C GLU A 23 11.57 2.80 -21.37
N TYR A 24 12.87 2.61 -21.18
CA TYR A 24 13.52 1.36 -21.54
C TYR A 24 14.17 0.73 -20.31
N ALA A 25 13.81 -0.51 -20.03
CA ALA A 25 14.44 -1.33 -19.00
C ALA A 25 15.02 -2.58 -19.64
N ASN A 26 16.35 -2.75 -19.54
CA ASN A 26 17.07 -3.88 -20.19
C ASN A 26 16.77 -4.01 -21.70
N GLY A 27 16.62 -2.88 -22.40
CA GLY A 27 16.30 -2.85 -23.84
C GLY A 27 14.83 -3.10 -24.19
N LEU A 28 13.97 -3.32 -23.20
CA LEU A 28 12.52 -3.51 -23.40
C LEU A 28 11.76 -2.21 -23.13
N PRO A 29 10.80 -1.84 -23.99
CA PRO A 29 9.95 -0.69 -23.76
C PRO A 29 8.99 -0.97 -22.58
N VAL A 30 8.98 -0.06 -21.61
CA VAL A 30 8.14 -0.14 -20.40
C VAL A 30 7.43 1.20 -20.18
N THR A 31 6.34 1.18 -19.44
CA THR A 31 5.71 2.40 -18.92
C THR A 31 6.55 2.99 -17.80
N SER A 32 6.50 4.32 -17.60
CA SER A 32 7.08 4.95 -16.42
C SER A 32 6.49 4.37 -15.13
N LYS A 33 7.24 4.44 -14.03
CA LYS A 33 6.74 3.97 -12.72
C LYS A 33 5.43 4.65 -12.35
N ALA A 34 5.33 5.97 -12.51
CA ALA A 34 4.11 6.72 -12.23
C ALA A 34 2.93 6.26 -13.09
N ARG A 35 3.16 6.02 -14.40
CA ARG A 35 2.14 5.51 -15.29
C ARG A 35 1.68 4.11 -14.88
N THR A 36 2.61 3.22 -14.55
CA THR A 36 2.29 1.87 -14.06
C THR A 36 1.42 1.92 -12.80
N VAL A 37 1.77 2.80 -11.84
CA VAL A 37 0.99 3.00 -10.60
C VAL A 37 -0.45 3.41 -10.91
N VAL A 38 -0.65 4.38 -11.81
CA VAL A 38 -2.00 4.83 -12.20
C VAL A 38 -2.78 3.73 -12.90
N ASP A 39 -2.20 3.06 -13.89
CA ASP A 39 -2.89 1.99 -14.63
C ASP A 39 -3.27 0.81 -13.72
N CYS A 40 -2.39 0.40 -12.80
CA CYS A 40 -2.68 -0.63 -11.81
C CYS A 40 -3.73 -0.16 -10.78
N GLY A 41 -3.58 1.05 -10.25
CA GLY A 41 -4.50 1.61 -9.26
C GLY A 41 -5.93 1.77 -9.78
N LEU A 42 -6.09 2.09 -11.08
CA LEU A 42 -7.40 2.17 -11.74
C LEU A 42 -7.97 0.79 -12.14
N SER A 43 -7.22 -0.28 -11.94
CA SER A 43 -7.62 -1.62 -12.43
C SER A 43 -8.09 -2.57 -11.35
N VAL A 44 -7.97 -2.20 -10.08
CA VAL A 44 -8.34 -3.00 -8.91
C VAL A 44 -9.05 -2.14 -7.88
N ASP A 45 -9.73 -2.79 -6.92
CA ASP A 45 -10.43 -2.08 -5.83
C ASP A 45 -9.44 -1.36 -4.90
N PHE A 46 -9.94 -0.33 -4.21
CA PHE A 46 -9.17 0.55 -3.32
C PHE A 46 -8.21 -0.20 -2.39
N ARG A 47 -8.70 -1.25 -1.70
CA ARG A 47 -7.87 -2.02 -0.75
C ARG A 47 -6.69 -2.73 -1.39
N PHE A 48 -6.81 -3.14 -2.64
CA PHE A 48 -5.74 -3.78 -3.42
C PHE A 48 -4.85 -2.77 -4.15
N ALA A 49 -5.37 -1.57 -4.40
CA ALA A 49 -4.63 -0.49 -5.03
C ALA A 49 -3.73 0.26 -4.03
N LEU A 50 -4.13 0.36 -2.76
CA LEU A 50 -3.38 1.07 -1.74
C LEU A 50 -1.95 0.55 -1.55
N PRO A 51 -1.68 -0.77 -1.50
CA PRO A 51 -0.31 -1.31 -1.46
C PRO A 51 0.56 -0.87 -2.65
N ILE A 52 -0.04 -0.71 -3.81
CA ILE A 52 0.69 -0.31 -5.03
C ILE A 52 1.22 1.11 -4.86
N ILE A 53 0.36 2.03 -4.39
CA ILE A 53 0.72 3.44 -4.25
C ILE A 53 1.66 3.66 -3.07
N ASP A 54 1.44 2.99 -1.93
CA ASP A 54 2.33 3.04 -0.77
C ASP A 54 3.74 2.57 -1.15
N SER A 55 3.82 1.42 -1.84
CA SER A 55 5.10 0.90 -2.33
C SER A 55 5.77 1.85 -3.33
N ALA A 56 5.02 2.45 -4.23
CA ALA A 56 5.55 3.39 -5.21
C ALA A 56 6.16 4.63 -4.52
N LEU A 57 5.44 5.22 -3.57
CA LEU A 57 5.93 6.38 -2.81
C LEU A 57 7.17 6.02 -1.98
N ARG A 58 7.17 4.86 -1.31
CA ARG A 58 8.33 4.36 -0.56
C ARG A 58 9.56 4.16 -1.47
N ASN A 59 9.34 3.79 -2.73
CA ASN A 59 10.39 3.63 -3.74
C ASN A 59 10.67 4.91 -4.56
N GLY A 60 10.27 6.08 -4.04
CA GLY A 60 10.67 7.39 -4.56
C GLY A 60 9.87 7.88 -5.77
N VAL A 61 8.72 7.29 -6.09
CA VAL A 61 7.80 7.86 -7.09
C VAL A 61 7.18 9.12 -6.50
N ALA A 62 7.35 10.26 -7.16
CA ALA A 62 6.79 11.52 -6.68
C ALA A 62 5.27 11.59 -6.92
N ILE A 63 4.53 12.16 -5.97
CA ILE A 63 3.08 12.40 -6.11
C ILE A 63 2.81 13.28 -7.33
N THR A 64 3.66 14.28 -7.59
CA THR A 64 3.57 15.15 -8.75
C THR A 64 3.61 14.40 -10.07
N ASP A 65 4.42 13.33 -10.17
CA ASP A 65 4.50 12.52 -11.39
C ASP A 65 3.21 11.72 -11.60
N ILE A 66 2.62 11.20 -10.52
CA ILE A 66 1.33 10.49 -10.57
C ILE A 66 0.22 11.46 -11.02
N LEU A 67 0.19 12.68 -10.46
CA LEU A 67 -0.78 13.71 -10.82
C LEU A 67 -0.60 14.17 -12.28
N ASN A 68 0.65 14.33 -12.74
CA ASN A 68 0.95 14.65 -14.14
C ASN A 68 0.45 13.57 -15.11
N VAL A 69 0.60 12.30 -14.75
CA VAL A 69 0.01 11.20 -15.53
C VAL A 69 -1.51 11.33 -15.58
N CYS A 70 -2.16 11.54 -14.44
CA CYS A 70 -3.62 11.69 -14.37
C CYS A 70 -4.12 12.85 -15.24
N SER A 71 -3.41 13.99 -15.25
CA SER A 71 -3.80 15.17 -16.02
C SER A 71 -3.78 14.97 -17.54
N THR A 72 -2.98 14.02 -18.03
CA THR A 72 -2.88 13.69 -19.46
C THR A 72 -3.83 12.57 -19.89
N MET A 73 -4.51 11.92 -18.95
CA MET A 73 -5.43 10.82 -19.23
C MET A 73 -6.84 11.33 -19.53
N ARG A 74 -7.51 10.66 -20.47
CA ARG A 74 -8.95 10.89 -20.73
C ARG A 74 -9.86 10.07 -19.80
N ARG A 75 -9.27 9.22 -18.96
CA ARG A 75 -9.97 8.36 -18.02
C ARG A 75 -10.18 9.11 -16.70
N ASP A 76 -11.28 8.81 -16.02
CA ASP A 76 -11.51 9.33 -14.66
C ASP A 76 -10.43 8.83 -13.69
N CYS A 77 -9.70 9.76 -13.08
CA CYS A 77 -8.66 9.51 -12.10
C CYS A 77 -9.11 9.77 -10.65
N THR A 78 -10.39 10.01 -10.40
CA THR A 78 -10.93 10.18 -9.03
C THR A 78 -10.50 9.06 -8.07
N PRO A 79 -10.46 7.76 -8.48
CA PRO A 79 -9.95 6.70 -7.62
C PRO A 79 -8.47 6.89 -7.22
N ILE A 80 -7.64 7.45 -8.10
CA ILE A 80 -6.22 7.74 -7.78
C ILE A 80 -6.11 8.85 -6.75
N PHE A 81 -6.93 9.91 -6.85
CA PHE A 81 -6.93 10.99 -5.86
C PHE A 81 -7.35 10.48 -4.48
N ARG A 82 -8.35 9.58 -4.42
CA ARG A 82 -8.70 8.89 -3.17
C ARG A 82 -7.55 8.05 -2.62
N LEU A 83 -6.84 7.31 -3.47
CA LEU A 83 -5.66 6.54 -3.07
C LEU A 83 -4.56 7.44 -2.53
N LEU A 84 -4.24 8.55 -3.21
CA LEU A 84 -3.23 9.52 -2.78
C LEU A 84 -3.59 10.18 -1.43
N HIS A 85 -4.88 10.41 -1.17
CA HIS A 85 -5.34 10.93 0.13
C HIS A 85 -4.98 10.01 1.29
N TYR A 86 -5.02 8.70 1.08
CA TYR A 86 -4.71 7.69 2.10
C TYR A 86 -3.29 7.11 1.97
N ALA A 87 -2.56 7.43 0.92
CA ALA A 87 -1.24 6.87 0.67
C ALA A 87 -0.25 7.24 1.78
N ASN A 88 0.52 6.26 2.24
CA ASN A 88 1.52 6.47 3.28
C ASN A 88 2.73 5.54 3.05
N PRO A 89 3.92 6.11 2.74
CA PRO A 89 5.13 5.31 2.51
C PRO A 89 5.69 4.65 3.77
N ALA A 90 5.18 4.99 4.97
CA ALA A 90 5.60 4.37 6.22
C ALA A 90 5.12 2.92 6.38
N SER A 91 4.13 2.47 5.58
CA SER A 91 3.75 1.05 5.54
C SER A 91 4.94 0.21 5.06
N GLU A 92 5.42 -0.73 5.85
CA GLU A 92 6.69 -1.43 5.57
C GLU A 92 6.54 -2.51 4.50
N ASN A 93 5.35 -3.09 4.38
CA ASN A 93 5.09 -4.14 3.41
C ASN A 93 3.67 -4.05 2.81
N GLY A 94 3.44 -4.87 1.76
CA GLY A 94 2.15 -4.89 1.07
C GLY A 94 0.99 -5.43 1.91
N GLY A 95 1.29 -6.27 2.91
CA GLY A 95 0.29 -6.83 3.82
C GLY A 95 -0.26 -5.77 4.76
N GLU A 96 0.59 -4.96 5.37
CA GLU A 96 0.19 -3.82 6.19
C GLU A 96 -0.67 -2.84 5.37
N SER A 97 -0.22 -2.48 4.16
CA SER A 97 -0.99 -1.60 3.28
C SER A 97 -2.37 -2.19 2.92
N LEU A 98 -2.45 -3.51 2.67
CA LEU A 98 -3.71 -4.21 2.38
C LEU A 98 -4.63 -4.23 3.61
N GLY A 99 -4.09 -4.52 4.80
CA GLY A 99 -4.81 -4.47 6.07
C GLY A 99 -5.38 -3.07 6.30
N ARG A 100 -4.57 -2.04 6.17
CA ARG A 100 -4.98 -0.63 6.25
C ARG A 100 -6.04 -0.28 5.21
N GLY A 101 -5.85 -0.69 3.97
CA GLY A 101 -6.81 -0.49 2.89
C GLY A 101 -8.16 -1.16 3.18
N THR A 102 -8.16 -2.32 3.81
CA THR A 102 -9.38 -3.05 4.21
C THR A 102 -10.10 -2.32 5.36
N ILE A 103 -9.37 -1.82 6.35
CA ILE A 103 -9.90 -1.01 7.46
C ILE A 103 -10.59 0.25 6.92
N ILE A 104 -9.92 1.00 6.05
CA ILE A 104 -10.45 2.24 5.45
C ILE A 104 -11.64 1.95 4.54
N ALA A 105 -11.58 0.89 3.71
CA ALA A 105 -12.68 0.49 2.85
C ALA A 105 -13.92 0.04 3.64
N GLY A 106 -13.71 -0.50 4.85
CA GLY A 106 -14.78 -0.83 5.82
C GLY A 106 -15.38 0.38 6.53
N GLY A 107 -14.95 1.61 6.23
CA GLY A 107 -15.47 2.85 6.83
C GLY A 107 -14.91 3.17 8.22
N LEU A 108 -13.85 2.48 8.64
CA LEU A 108 -13.17 2.77 9.90
C LEU A 108 -12.12 3.86 9.71
N LEU A 109 -11.72 4.50 10.81
CA LEU A 109 -10.66 5.52 10.81
C LEU A 109 -9.35 4.91 10.33
N ALA A 110 -8.63 5.65 9.48
CA ALA A 110 -7.28 5.29 9.10
C ALA A 110 -6.36 5.33 10.32
N PRO A 111 -5.54 4.28 10.56
CA PRO A 111 -4.58 4.27 11.65
C PRO A 111 -3.38 5.17 11.35
N GLU A 112 -2.74 5.65 12.42
CA GLU A 112 -1.34 6.08 12.37
C GLU A 112 -0.47 4.85 12.17
N LEU A 113 0.60 4.98 11.36
CA LEU A 113 1.49 3.86 11.03
C LEU A 113 2.79 3.94 11.79
N GLN A 114 3.33 2.77 12.15
CA GLN A 114 4.70 2.58 12.66
C GLN A 114 5.00 3.50 13.86
N GLN A 115 4.05 3.57 14.80
CA GLN A 115 4.15 4.45 15.96
C GLN A 115 4.88 3.79 17.12
N ASN A 116 5.70 4.58 17.81
CA ASN A 116 6.29 4.17 19.07
C ASN A 116 5.34 4.46 20.22
N ILE A 117 5.14 3.46 21.08
CA ILE A 117 4.40 3.58 22.34
C ILE A 117 5.28 3.13 23.49
N THR A 118 5.14 3.79 24.64
CA THR A 118 5.86 3.43 25.86
C THR A 118 4.89 2.76 26.83
N ASP A 119 5.25 1.60 27.32
CA ASP A 119 4.52 0.94 28.40
C ASP A 119 4.66 1.79 29.67
N PRO A 120 3.56 2.29 30.26
CA PRO A 120 3.62 3.15 31.43
C PRO A 120 4.09 2.43 32.70
N GLN A 121 4.02 1.08 32.74
CA GLN A 121 4.41 0.29 33.89
C GLN A 121 5.90 -0.07 33.87
N THR A 122 6.41 -0.44 32.73
CA THR A 122 7.78 -0.96 32.57
C THR A 122 8.74 0.07 31.97
N GLY A 123 8.22 1.13 31.32
CA GLY A 123 9.02 2.07 30.55
C GLY A 123 9.52 1.49 29.21
N ALA A 124 9.14 0.28 28.85
CA ALA A 124 9.56 -0.36 27.61
C ALA A 124 8.96 0.35 26.40
N LEU A 125 9.78 0.49 25.34
CA LEU A 125 9.38 1.10 24.07
C LEU A 125 8.99 -0.01 23.09
N TYR A 126 7.79 0.11 22.52
CA TYR A 126 7.26 -0.77 21.49
C TYR A 126 6.97 0.04 20.25
N ARG A 127 7.24 -0.54 19.08
CA ARG A 127 6.82 0.00 17.79
C ARG A 127 5.70 -0.84 17.23
N VAL A 128 4.57 -0.20 16.92
CA VAL A 128 3.35 -0.87 16.48
C VAL A 128 3.00 -0.50 15.04
N ASP A 129 2.46 -1.45 14.27
CA ASP A 129 2.12 -1.26 12.86
C ASP A 129 0.99 -0.25 12.70
N PHE A 130 -0.04 -0.35 13.53
CA PHE A 130 -1.24 0.49 13.51
C PHE A 130 -1.55 1.02 14.89
N LEU A 131 -1.84 2.33 14.98
CA LEU A 131 -2.24 2.98 16.22
C LEU A 131 -3.46 3.88 15.97
N TRP A 132 -4.46 3.78 16.84
CA TRP A 132 -5.54 4.76 16.93
C TRP A 132 -5.50 5.42 18.30
N ARG A 133 -5.52 6.75 18.31
CA ARG A 133 -5.65 7.56 19.54
C ARG A 133 -7.11 7.94 19.72
N LEU A 134 -7.70 7.46 20.78
CA LEU A 134 -9.08 7.75 21.14
C LEU A 134 -9.14 8.82 22.26
N PRO A 135 -10.32 9.45 22.47
CA PRO A 135 -10.54 10.32 23.64
C PRO A 135 -10.16 9.61 24.95
N GLU A 136 -9.86 10.41 25.98
CA GLU A 136 -9.48 9.93 27.31
C GLU A 136 -8.16 9.13 27.34
N ASN A 137 -7.22 9.47 26.44
CA ASN A 137 -5.91 8.82 26.32
C ASN A 137 -5.96 7.30 26.04
N ARG A 138 -7.08 6.81 25.52
CA ARG A 138 -7.19 5.40 25.12
C ARG A 138 -6.48 5.16 23.79
N LEU A 139 -5.74 4.06 23.73
CA LEU A 139 -5.04 3.63 22.53
C LEU A 139 -5.62 2.29 22.05
N ILE A 140 -5.79 2.16 20.74
CA ILE A 140 -6.00 0.87 20.09
C ILE A 140 -4.74 0.58 19.28
N VAL A 141 -4.17 -0.59 19.48
CA VAL A 141 -3.00 -1.10 18.78
C VAL A 141 -3.44 -2.21 17.85
N GLY A 142 -2.92 -2.22 16.63
CA GLY A 142 -3.07 -3.30 15.68
C GLY A 142 -1.70 -3.71 15.13
N GLU A 143 -1.51 -5.01 14.96
CA GLU A 143 -0.33 -5.63 14.35
C GLU A 143 -0.75 -6.40 13.12
N PHE A 144 0.03 -6.32 12.06
CA PHE A 144 -0.15 -7.15 10.88
C PHE A 144 0.78 -8.37 10.95
N ASP A 145 0.24 -9.48 11.43
CA ASP A 145 0.98 -10.74 11.48
C ASP A 145 0.84 -11.53 10.19
N GLY A 146 1.95 -11.65 9.46
CA GLY A 146 2.00 -12.52 8.28
C GLY A 146 1.98 -14.01 8.68
N TYR A 147 1.25 -14.83 7.91
CA TYR A 147 1.16 -16.28 8.12
C TYR A 147 2.53 -16.98 8.22
N GLU A 148 3.56 -16.46 7.53
CA GLU A 148 4.92 -17.00 7.56
C GLU A 148 5.57 -16.95 8.94
N LYS A 149 5.20 -16.01 9.80
CA LYS A 149 5.68 -15.96 11.20
C LYS A 149 5.21 -17.18 12.03
N TYR A 150 4.14 -17.84 11.61
CA TYR A 150 3.59 -19.00 12.32
C TYR A 150 4.07 -20.35 11.75
N VAL A 151 4.57 -20.36 10.52
CA VAL A 151 4.93 -21.59 9.78
C VAL A 151 6.44 -21.80 9.71
N ASN A 152 7.24 -20.74 9.85
CA ASN A 152 8.70 -20.83 9.78
C ASN A 152 9.30 -20.90 11.19
N PRO A 153 9.87 -22.05 11.62
CA PRO A 153 10.46 -22.22 12.96
C PRO A 153 11.59 -21.22 13.26
N ASP A 154 12.34 -20.82 12.24
CA ASP A 154 13.51 -19.93 12.38
C ASP A 154 13.13 -18.47 12.68
N MET A 155 11.86 -18.09 12.49
CA MET A 155 11.34 -16.76 12.83
C MET A 155 10.72 -16.67 14.24
N ASN A 156 10.55 -17.77 14.93
CA ASN A 156 9.93 -17.80 16.27
C ASN A 156 10.86 -17.31 17.40
N ASP A 157 12.15 -17.13 17.15
CA ASP A 157 13.13 -16.66 18.17
C ASP A 157 13.14 -15.13 18.37
N ARG A 158 12.42 -14.36 17.58
CA ARG A 158 12.19 -12.95 17.88
C ARG A 158 10.98 -12.86 18.81
N LYS A 159 11.25 -12.75 20.12
CA LYS A 159 10.26 -12.46 21.18
C LYS A 159 9.44 -11.22 20.82
N GLY A 160 8.40 -11.43 20.00
CA GLY A 160 7.33 -10.47 19.78
C GLY A 160 6.33 -10.58 20.92
N VAL A 161 5.52 -9.57 21.08
CA VAL A 161 4.44 -9.24 22.04
C VAL A 161 3.72 -10.41 22.78
N ARG A 162 3.97 -11.68 22.46
CA ARG A 162 3.42 -12.83 23.17
C ARG A 162 3.84 -12.97 24.65
N GLY A 163 4.84 -12.21 25.10
CA GLY A 163 5.26 -12.23 26.51
C GLY A 163 4.41 -11.35 27.44
N ALA A 164 3.60 -10.44 26.92
CA ALA A 164 2.86 -9.47 27.72
C ALA A 164 1.38 -9.84 27.98
N VAL A 165 0.86 -10.90 27.35
CA VAL A 165 -0.57 -11.31 27.48
C VAL A 165 -0.77 -12.49 28.44
N GLN A 166 0.29 -13.01 29.06
CA GLN A 166 0.21 -14.10 30.05
C GLN A 166 0.80 -13.71 31.41
N ALA A 167 0.61 -12.45 31.84
CA ALA A 167 0.87 -12.06 33.22
C ALA A 167 -0.39 -11.44 33.83
#